data_3a2032b1c203eaeb79b2d4e2eeb14e11
#
_entry.id   3a2032b1c203eaeb79b2d4e2eeb14e11
#
_cell.length_a   1.000
_cell.length_b   1.000
_cell.length_c   1.000
_cell.angle_alpha   90.00
_cell.angle_beta   90.00
_cell.angle_gamma   90.00
#
_symmetry.space_group_name_H-M   'P 1'
#
loop_
_entity.id
_entity.type
_entity.pdbx_description
1 polymer ?
#
loop_
_entity_poly.entity_id
_entity_poly.type
_entity_poly.pdbx_seq_one_letter_code
_entity_poly.pdbx_strand_id
1 'polypeptide(L)'
;AVLDWELCHLGDPMEDLGWLCTCSWRFGNHAMPVGGFGQYDDLFAGYERASGRAVDPERVRFWVILGSLKWGVMCCGMADTFESGNDRTIERAMVGRRASENEIDLLRHLLAI
;
A
#
# COMPACT_ATOMS: atom_id res chain seq x y z
N ALA A 1 -13.68 5.29 -13.78
CA ALA A 1 -12.44 5.72 -14.44
C ALA A 1 -11.24 5.30 -13.59
N VAL A 2 -10.11 5.04 -14.22
CA VAL A 2 -8.82 4.83 -13.54
C VAL A 2 -8.09 6.17 -13.56
N LEU A 3 -7.62 6.60 -12.39
CA LEU A 3 -6.97 7.88 -12.16
C LEU A 3 -5.54 7.65 -11.64
N ASP A 4 -4.76 8.71 -11.52
CA ASP A 4 -3.47 8.72 -10.80
C ASP A 4 -2.39 7.87 -11.49
N TRP A 5 -2.15 8.17 -12.76
CA TRP A 5 -1.29 7.38 -13.64
C TRP A 5 0.22 7.61 -13.46
N GLU A 6 0.65 8.48 -12.55
CA GLU A 6 2.05 8.89 -12.42
C GLU A 6 3.02 7.76 -12.02
N LEU A 7 2.51 6.69 -11.41
CA LEU A 7 3.32 5.51 -11.07
C LEU A 7 3.07 4.32 -11.99
N CYS A 8 2.32 4.50 -13.09
CA CYS A 8 1.98 3.40 -13.98
C CYS A 8 3.22 2.85 -14.71
N HIS A 9 3.26 1.56 -14.84
CA HIS A 9 4.31 0.83 -15.55
C HIS A 9 3.82 -0.55 -15.99
N LEU A 10 4.58 -1.21 -16.85
CA LEU A 10 4.35 -2.63 -17.17
C LEU A 10 4.97 -3.49 -16.07
N GLY A 11 4.17 -4.29 -15.40
CA GLY A 11 4.63 -5.06 -14.25
C GLY A 11 3.76 -6.27 -13.92
N ASP A 12 3.93 -6.76 -12.72
CA ASP A 12 3.17 -7.89 -12.18
C ASP A 12 1.79 -7.44 -11.73
N PRO A 13 0.68 -8.03 -12.23
CA PRO A 13 -0.66 -7.67 -11.75
C PRO A 13 -0.88 -7.92 -10.26
N MET A 14 -0.06 -8.74 -9.60
CA MET A 14 -0.12 -8.94 -8.15
C MET A 14 0.34 -7.70 -7.37
N GLU A 15 1.06 -6.77 -8.02
CA GLU A 15 1.43 -5.48 -7.44
C GLU A 15 0.20 -4.64 -7.09
N ASP A 16 -0.78 -4.55 -8.00
CA ASP A 16 -2.01 -3.79 -7.76
C ASP A 16 -2.81 -4.38 -6.59
N LEU A 17 -2.90 -5.71 -6.51
CA LEU A 17 -3.55 -6.39 -5.40
C LEU A 17 -2.80 -6.13 -4.07
N GLY A 18 -1.48 -6.22 -4.10
CA GLY A 18 -0.63 -5.92 -2.95
C GLY A 18 -0.75 -4.47 -2.50
N TRP A 19 -0.76 -3.54 -3.44
CA TRP A 19 -0.89 -2.11 -3.15
C TRP A 19 -2.18 -1.78 -2.38
N LEU A 20 -3.31 -2.33 -2.80
CA LEU A 20 -4.58 -2.17 -2.11
C LEU A 20 -4.56 -2.71 -0.68
N CYS A 21 -3.70 -3.68 -0.40
CA CYS A 21 -3.58 -4.34 0.90
C CYS A 21 -2.53 -3.72 1.83
N THR A 22 -1.82 -2.66 1.42
CA THR A 22 -0.87 -1.96 2.30
C THR A 22 -1.60 -1.30 3.47
N CYS A 23 -0.91 -1.11 4.59
CA CYS A 23 -1.53 -0.57 5.82
C CYS A 23 -2.12 0.82 5.63
N SER A 24 -1.56 1.63 4.75
CA SER A 24 -2.01 2.99 4.46
C SER A 24 -3.45 3.08 3.96
N TRP A 25 -3.93 2.05 3.24
CA TRP A 25 -5.30 2.00 2.74
C TRP A 25 -6.32 1.45 3.73
N ARG A 26 -5.86 0.96 4.89
CA ARG A 26 -6.76 0.38 5.91
C ARG A 26 -7.42 1.42 6.80
N PHE A 27 -6.91 2.66 6.84
CA PHE A 27 -7.44 3.78 7.63
C PHE A 27 -7.75 3.41 9.08
N GLY A 28 -6.86 2.62 9.71
CA GLY A 28 -7.01 2.12 11.08
C GLY A 28 -7.83 0.83 11.22
N ASN A 29 -8.53 0.38 10.20
CA ASN A 29 -9.28 -0.88 10.24
C ASN A 29 -8.41 -2.08 9.85
N HIS A 30 -7.48 -2.45 10.72
CA HIS A 30 -6.51 -3.52 10.45
C HIS A 30 -7.12 -4.92 10.39
N ALA A 31 -8.33 -5.11 10.93
CA ALA A 31 -9.07 -6.37 10.82
C ALA A 31 -9.55 -6.68 9.40
N MET A 32 -9.59 -5.65 8.54
CA MET A 32 -9.96 -5.73 7.14
C MET A 32 -8.75 -5.35 6.26
N PRO A 33 -7.86 -6.31 5.94
CA PRO A 33 -6.57 -6.01 5.31
C PRO A 33 -6.69 -5.44 3.90
N VAL A 34 -7.79 -5.70 3.20
CA VAL A 34 -8.04 -5.18 1.85
C VAL A 34 -8.73 -3.83 1.95
N GLY A 35 -7.96 -2.76 1.81
CA GLY A 35 -8.47 -1.40 1.78
C GLY A 35 -9.25 -0.95 3.01
N GLY A 36 -9.18 -1.66 4.13
CA GLY A 36 -9.96 -1.40 5.34
C GLY A 36 -11.42 -1.88 5.28
N PHE A 37 -11.83 -2.60 4.21
CA PHE A 37 -13.22 -3.03 4.02
C PHE A 37 -13.40 -4.49 3.58
N GLY A 38 -12.34 -5.23 3.25
CA GLY A 38 -12.42 -6.60 2.72
C GLY A 38 -11.37 -7.55 3.26
N GLN A 39 -11.55 -8.83 2.91
CA GLN A 39 -10.65 -9.92 3.24
C GLN A 39 -9.89 -10.41 2.00
N TYR A 40 -8.72 -11.03 2.19
CA TYR A 40 -7.91 -11.55 1.10
C TYR A 40 -8.64 -12.57 0.23
N ASP A 41 -9.38 -13.49 0.85
CA ASP A 41 -10.09 -14.54 0.13
C ASP A 41 -11.13 -13.97 -0.84
N ASP A 42 -11.86 -12.93 -0.43
CA ASP A 42 -12.84 -12.26 -1.28
C ASP A 42 -12.17 -11.51 -2.45
N LEU A 43 -11.06 -10.82 -2.17
CA LEU A 43 -10.28 -10.13 -3.20
C LEU A 43 -9.75 -11.12 -4.24
N PHE A 44 -9.12 -12.21 -3.80
CA PHE A 44 -8.52 -13.20 -4.67
C PHE A 44 -9.58 -13.90 -5.52
N ALA A 45 -10.65 -14.38 -4.89
CA ALA A 45 -11.75 -14.99 -5.61
C ALA A 45 -12.41 -14.03 -6.62
N GLY A 46 -12.55 -12.75 -6.26
CA GLY A 46 -13.07 -11.71 -7.16
C GLY A 46 -12.16 -11.49 -8.36
N TYR A 47 -10.85 -11.35 -8.14
CA TYR A 47 -9.87 -11.18 -9.20
C TYR A 47 -9.80 -12.39 -10.14
N GLU A 48 -9.75 -13.61 -9.59
CA GLU A 48 -9.72 -14.85 -10.38
C GLU A 48 -10.95 -15.01 -11.28
N ARG A 49 -12.13 -14.72 -10.73
CA ARG A 49 -13.38 -14.76 -11.53
C ARG A 49 -13.35 -13.74 -12.68
N ALA A 50 -12.85 -12.55 -12.43
CA ALA A 50 -12.87 -11.47 -13.43
C ALA A 50 -11.77 -11.61 -14.47
N SER A 51 -10.57 -12.05 -14.09
CA SER A 51 -9.40 -12.09 -14.96
C SER A 51 -9.14 -13.45 -15.60
N GLY A 52 -9.69 -14.53 -15.03
CA GLY A 52 -9.38 -15.91 -15.40
C GLY A 52 -7.96 -16.34 -15.01
N ARG A 53 -7.27 -15.56 -14.17
CA ARG A 53 -5.89 -15.84 -13.73
C ARG A 53 -5.88 -16.20 -12.26
N ALA A 54 -5.13 -17.24 -11.90
CA ALA A 54 -4.92 -17.61 -10.50
C ALA A 54 -4.10 -16.54 -9.76
N VAL A 55 -4.47 -16.30 -8.50
CA VAL A 55 -3.72 -15.46 -7.59
C VAL A 55 -2.71 -16.31 -6.83
N ASP A 56 -1.47 -15.85 -6.76
CA ASP A 56 -0.44 -16.40 -5.89
C ASP A 56 -0.36 -15.54 -4.61
N PRO A 57 -0.84 -16.03 -3.45
CA PRO A 57 -0.87 -15.27 -2.21
C PRO A 57 0.52 -14.82 -1.73
N GLU A 58 1.57 -15.63 -1.97
CA GLU A 58 2.93 -15.27 -1.57
C GLU A 58 3.48 -14.11 -2.43
N ARG A 59 3.14 -14.07 -3.71
CA ARG A 59 3.47 -12.93 -4.57
C ARG A 59 2.71 -11.67 -4.14
N VAL A 60 1.44 -11.79 -3.79
CA VAL A 60 0.68 -10.65 -3.25
C VAL A 60 1.32 -10.17 -1.94
N ARG A 61 1.68 -11.09 -1.04
CA ARG A 61 2.38 -10.75 0.20
C ARG A 61 3.70 -10.01 -0.05
N PHE A 62 4.50 -10.47 -1.01
CA PHE A 62 5.71 -9.76 -1.42
C PHE A 62 5.40 -8.31 -1.82
N TRP A 63 4.36 -8.10 -2.62
CA TRP A 63 3.97 -6.77 -3.08
C TRP A 63 3.36 -5.91 -1.97
N VAL A 64 2.68 -6.49 -0.98
CA VAL A 64 2.25 -5.76 0.24
C VAL A 64 3.46 -5.20 0.99
N ILE A 65 4.48 -6.02 1.20
CA ILE A 65 5.71 -5.62 1.91
C ILE A 65 6.43 -4.52 1.12
N LEU A 66 6.66 -4.74 -0.16
CA LEU A 66 7.33 -3.76 -1.02
C LEU A 66 6.51 -2.47 -1.16
N GLY A 67 5.18 -2.58 -1.24
CA GLY A 67 4.26 -1.44 -1.28
C GLY A 67 4.30 -0.63 0.01
N SER A 68 4.32 -1.29 1.17
CA SER A 68 4.47 -0.61 2.47
C SER A 68 5.82 0.12 2.57
N LEU A 69 6.92 -0.50 2.12
CA LEU A 69 8.23 0.15 2.05
C LEU A 69 8.22 1.36 1.11
N LYS A 70 7.72 1.18 -0.09
CA LYS A 70 7.59 2.24 -1.12
C LYS A 70 6.82 3.44 -0.57
N TRP A 71 5.67 3.19 0.04
CA TRP A 71 4.86 4.27 0.62
C TRP A 71 5.57 4.96 1.79
N GLY A 72 6.25 4.21 2.66
CA GLY A 72 7.05 4.78 3.75
C GLY A 72 8.13 5.74 3.24
N VAL A 73 8.85 5.35 2.18
CA VAL A 73 9.84 6.23 1.51
C VAL A 73 9.17 7.47 0.91
N MET A 74 8.02 7.32 0.27
CA MET A 74 7.26 8.46 -0.26
C MET A 74 6.80 9.42 0.85
N CYS A 75 6.36 8.90 2.00
CA CYS A 75 6.03 9.72 3.17
C CYS A 75 7.24 10.54 3.66
N CYS A 76 8.42 9.94 3.73
CA CYS A 76 9.65 10.67 4.07
C CYS A 76 9.95 11.79 3.06
N GLY A 77 9.79 11.54 1.76
CA GLY A 77 9.95 12.56 0.73
C GLY A 77 8.94 13.71 0.85
N MET A 78 7.71 13.41 1.27
CA MET A 78 6.70 14.46 1.54
C MET A 78 7.05 15.29 2.76
N ALA A 79 7.60 14.69 3.82
CA ALA A 79 8.11 15.41 4.99
C ALA A 79 9.26 16.35 4.59
N ASP A 80 10.23 15.86 3.82
CA ASP A 80 11.36 16.67 3.33
C ASP A 80 10.89 17.83 2.45
N THR A 81 9.91 17.61 1.58
CA THR A 81 9.30 18.66 0.76
C THR A 81 8.65 19.75 1.60
N PHE A 82 7.99 19.39 2.70
CA PHE A 82 7.40 20.33 3.63
C PHE A 82 8.46 21.10 4.42
N GLU A 83 9.46 20.40 4.97
CA GLU A 83 10.51 21.00 5.80
C GLU A 83 11.43 21.94 5.00
N SER A 84 11.75 21.58 3.75
CA SER A 84 12.54 22.42 2.84
C SER A 84 11.81 23.68 2.37
N GLY A 85 10.48 23.75 2.59
CA GLY A 85 9.66 24.89 2.19
C GLY A 85 9.20 24.88 0.74
N ASN A 86 9.49 23.81 -0.03
CA ASN A 86 9.07 23.68 -1.41
C ASN A 86 7.53 23.52 -1.55
N ASP A 87 6.92 22.85 -0.58
CA ASP A 87 5.46 22.73 -0.47
C ASP A 87 5.06 22.61 1.02
N ARG A 88 4.55 23.71 1.57
CA ARG A 88 4.16 23.80 2.99
C ARG A 88 2.68 23.56 3.23
N THR A 89 2.05 22.72 2.42
CA THR A 89 0.66 22.32 2.66
C THR A 89 0.55 21.42 3.90
N ILE A 90 -0.60 21.53 4.57
CA ILE A 90 -0.93 20.66 5.71
C ILE A 90 -0.93 19.18 5.29
N GLU A 91 -1.36 18.90 4.06
CA GLU A 91 -1.35 17.57 3.47
C GLU A 91 0.06 16.94 3.49
N ARG A 92 1.09 17.66 3.03
CA ARG A 92 2.48 17.18 3.04
C ARG A 92 2.98 16.88 4.45
N ALA A 93 2.67 17.76 5.40
CA ALA A 93 3.04 17.56 6.80
C ALA A 93 2.34 16.35 7.42
N MET A 94 1.03 16.16 7.14
CA MET A 94 0.27 15.03 7.68
C MET A 94 0.69 13.70 7.09
N VAL A 95 0.85 13.63 5.77
CA VAL A 95 1.26 12.40 5.08
C VAL A 95 2.69 12.03 5.46
N GLY A 96 3.59 12.99 5.59
CA GLY A 96 4.97 12.77 6.03
C GLY A 96 5.08 12.06 7.38
N ARG A 97 4.14 12.32 8.31
CA ARG A 97 4.08 11.66 9.62
C ARG A 97 3.68 10.18 9.58
N ARG A 98 3.14 9.71 8.46
CA ARG A 98 2.66 8.34 8.32
C ARG A 98 3.77 7.32 8.02
N ALA A 99 5.01 7.75 7.88
CA ALA A 99 6.15 6.86 7.65
C ALA A 99 6.25 5.77 8.72
N SER A 100 6.04 6.11 10.01
CA SER A 100 6.11 5.17 11.12
C SER A 100 5.02 4.08 11.11
N GLU A 101 3.85 4.35 10.51
CA GLU A 101 2.82 3.32 10.32
C GLU A 101 3.34 2.18 9.43
N ASN A 102 4.09 2.55 8.39
CA ASN A 102 4.67 1.60 7.45
C ASN A 102 5.84 0.83 8.06
N GLU A 103 6.66 1.46 8.90
CA GLU A 103 7.73 0.79 9.65
C GLU A 103 7.16 -0.30 10.57
N ILE A 104 6.09 0.00 11.29
CA ILE A 104 5.41 -0.96 12.17
C ILE A 104 4.80 -2.12 11.35
N ASP A 105 4.16 -1.83 10.22
CA ASP A 105 3.55 -2.84 9.36
C ASP A 105 4.62 -3.76 8.75
N LEU A 106 5.73 -3.20 8.29
CA LEU A 106 6.88 -3.95 7.78
C LEU A 106 7.46 -4.89 8.85
N LEU A 107 7.64 -4.41 10.07
CA LEU A 107 8.13 -5.24 11.18
C LEU A 107 7.18 -6.40 11.48
N ARG A 108 5.86 -6.18 11.43
CA ARG A 108 4.87 -7.24 11.61
C ARG A 108 4.98 -8.30 10.52
N HIS A 109 5.14 -7.89 9.27
CA HIS A 109 5.31 -8.83 8.15
C HIS A 109 6.61 -9.63 8.22
N LEU A 110 7.71 -8.99 8.62
CA LEU A 110 9.04 -9.62 8.68
C LEU A 110 9.23 -10.52 9.89
N LEU A 111 8.62 -10.16 11.03
CA LEU A 111 8.74 -10.90 12.28
C LEU A 111 7.60 -11.89 12.49
N ALA A 112 6.62 -11.92 11.60
CA ALA A 112 5.40 -12.76 11.70
C ALA A 112 4.64 -12.57 13.03
N ILE A 113 4.59 -11.33 13.53
CA ILE A 113 3.90 -10.94 14.78
C ILE A 113 2.62 -10.14 14.52
#